data_7a022bd9cdb69dcdb0d5a8b91ba1325a
#
_entry.id   7a022bd9cdb69dcdb0d5a8b91ba1325a
#
_cell.length_a   1.000
_cell.length_b   1.000
_cell.length_c   1.000
_cell.angle_alpha   90.00
_cell.angle_beta   90.00
_cell.angle_gamma   90.00
#
_symmetry.space_group_name_H-M   'P 1'
#
loop_
_entity.id
_entity.type
_entity.pdbx_description
1 polymer ?
#
loop_
_entity_poly.entity_id
_entity_poly.type
_entity_poly.pdbx_seq_one_letter_code
_entity_poly.pdbx_strand_id
1 'polypeptide(L)'
;VYGSKLLTRFINKIMLDGKKGVAERIVYDAFDLIHSKTGKDPMEVFDAAMKNVMPVLEVKARRVGGANYQVPVEVRADRKTTLGIRWLVNYSRLRGEKTMCERVAGELMDAANNTGASVKKREDTHKMAEANRAFAHYRW
;
A
#
# COMPACT_ATOMS: atom_id res chain seq x y z
N VAL A 1 19.47 1.59 -10.25
CA VAL A 1 19.28 0.29 -10.85
C VAL A 1 17.85 0.07 -11.31
N TYR A 2 16.86 0.30 -10.46
CA TYR A 2 15.43 0.22 -10.83
C TYR A 2 14.91 1.63 -11.10
N GLY A 3 14.54 1.94 -12.34
CA GLY A 3 14.25 3.30 -12.81
C GLY A 3 12.80 3.74 -12.70
N SER A 4 12.03 3.23 -11.75
CA SER A 4 10.61 3.53 -11.61
C SER A 4 10.37 4.73 -10.69
N LYS A 5 9.50 5.67 -11.13
CA LYS A 5 9.05 6.77 -10.26
C LYS A 5 8.27 6.24 -9.06
N LEU A 6 7.50 5.18 -9.26
CA LEU A 6 6.75 4.52 -8.20
C LEU A 6 7.68 3.95 -7.14
N LEU A 7 8.75 3.29 -7.56
CA LEU A 7 9.76 2.76 -6.65
C LEU A 7 10.45 3.89 -5.87
N THR A 8 10.76 5.00 -6.51
CA THR A 8 11.35 6.17 -5.85
C THR A 8 10.43 6.69 -4.74
N ARG A 9 9.13 6.77 -5.00
CA ARG A 9 8.15 7.18 -4.00
C ARG A 9 8.09 6.21 -2.83
N PHE A 10 8.18 4.92 -3.12
CA PHE A 10 8.20 3.87 -2.09
C PHE A 10 9.43 4.00 -1.19
N ILE A 11 10.60 4.18 -1.78
CA ILE A 11 11.85 4.40 -1.05
C ILE A 11 11.74 5.64 -0.16
N ASN A 12 11.22 6.73 -0.69
CA ASN A 12 11.04 7.96 0.07
C ASN A 12 10.10 7.77 1.27
N LYS A 13 9.10 6.93 1.14
CA LYS A 13 8.18 6.64 2.24
C LYS A 13 8.81 5.78 3.32
N ILE A 14 9.73 4.89 2.97
CA ILE A 14 10.50 4.08 3.92
C ILE A 14 11.52 4.94 4.68
N MET A 15 12.01 6.00 4.04
CA MET A 15 13.04 6.86 4.62
C MET A 15 12.62 7.43 5.98
N LEU A 16 13.56 7.39 6.93
CA LEU A 16 13.42 8.01 8.24
C LEU A 16 14.55 9.00 8.44
N ASP A 17 14.25 10.16 9.03
CA ASP A 17 15.27 11.16 9.40
C ASP A 17 16.14 11.63 8.23
N GLY A 18 15.58 11.64 7.02
CA GLY A 18 16.31 12.08 5.82
C GLY A 18 17.39 11.12 5.33
N LYS A 19 17.44 9.90 5.86
CA LYS A 19 18.47 8.91 5.52
C LYS A 19 18.13 8.13 4.26
N LYS A 20 18.22 8.79 3.11
CA LYS A 20 17.82 8.19 1.83
C LYS A 20 18.68 6.99 1.43
N GLY A 21 20.00 7.05 1.68
CA GLY A 21 20.89 5.93 1.37
C GLY A 21 20.53 4.66 2.12
N VAL A 22 20.11 4.79 3.38
CA VAL A 22 19.64 3.65 4.18
C VAL A 22 18.36 3.10 3.61
N ALA A 23 17.41 3.95 3.23
CA ALA A 23 16.13 3.53 2.65
C ALA A 23 16.35 2.80 1.31
N GLU A 24 17.23 3.31 0.45
CA GLU A 24 17.56 2.66 -0.81
C GLU A 24 18.15 1.28 -0.58
N ARG A 25 19.07 1.14 0.37
CA ARG A 25 19.67 -0.15 0.70
C ARG A 25 18.63 -1.15 1.19
N ILE A 26 17.73 -0.70 2.07
CA ILE A 26 16.65 -1.56 2.57
C ILE A 26 15.82 -2.13 1.42
N VAL A 27 15.42 -1.27 0.48
CA VAL A 27 14.58 -1.69 -0.64
C VAL A 27 15.34 -2.59 -1.60
N TYR A 28 16.58 -2.25 -1.94
CA TYR A 28 17.36 -3.08 -2.85
C TYR A 28 17.70 -4.45 -2.24
N ASP A 29 18.02 -4.49 -0.94
CA ASP A 29 18.23 -5.76 -0.23
C ASP A 29 16.93 -6.58 -0.17
N ALA A 30 15.79 -5.92 0.03
CA ALA A 30 14.49 -6.59 -0.01
C ALA A 30 14.23 -7.19 -1.40
N PHE A 31 14.57 -6.47 -2.45
CA PHE A 31 14.42 -6.97 -3.82
C PHE A 31 15.33 -8.16 -4.09
N ASP A 32 16.56 -8.13 -3.59
CA ASP A 32 17.46 -9.28 -3.70
C ASP A 32 16.88 -10.51 -2.99
N LEU A 33 16.29 -10.31 -1.81
CA LEU A 33 15.61 -11.39 -1.08
C LEU A 33 14.42 -11.95 -1.86
N ILE A 34 13.61 -11.09 -2.45
CA ILE A 34 12.46 -11.51 -3.25
C ILE A 34 12.93 -12.37 -4.43
N HIS A 35 13.95 -11.91 -5.15
CA HIS A 35 14.50 -12.67 -6.27
C HIS A 35 15.05 -14.01 -5.81
N SER A 36 15.78 -14.03 -4.71
CA SER A 36 16.36 -15.24 -4.14
C SER A 36 15.29 -16.28 -3.73
N LYS A 37 14.19 -15.82 -3.15
CA LYS A 37 13.12 -16.69 -2.65
C LYS A 37 12.13 -17.12 -3.70
N THR A 38 11.82 -16.26 -4.67
CA THR A 38 10.75 -16.53 -5.65
C THR A 38 11.27 -16.85 -7.05
N GLY A 39 12.50 -16.48 -7.36
CA GLY A 39 13.05 -16.59 -8.72
C GLY A 39 12.45 -15.58 -9.70
N LYS A 40 11.55 -14.73 -9.25
CA LYS A 40 10.86 -13.75 -10.10
C LYS A 40 11.60 -12.42 -10.09
N ASP A 41 11.33 -11.60 -11.11
CA ASP A 41 11.80 -10.21 -11.16
C ASP A 41 11.17 -9.44 -9.99
N PRO A 42 11.97 -8.84 -9.10
CA PRO A 42 11.45 -8.10 -7.96
C PRO A 42 10.52 -6.94 -8.36
N MET A 43 10.77 -6.30 -9.51
CA MET A 43 9.88 -5.23 -9.99
C MET A 43 8.51 -5.76 -10.35
N GLU A 44 8.43 -6.96 -10.92
CA GLU A 44 7.13 -7.59 -11.20
C GLU A 44 6.37 -7.90 -9.91
N VAL A 45 7.09 -8.38 -8.89
CA VAL A 45 6.49 -8.63 -7.57
C VAL A 45 6.02 -7.33 -6.93
N PHE A 46 6.82 -6.27 -7.01
CA PHE A 46 6.45 -4.95 -6.49
C PHE A 46 5.22 -4.40 -7.20
N ASP A 47 5.18 -4.46 -8.52
CA ASP A 47 4.04 -3.97 -9.30
C ASP A 47 2.76 -4.78 -8.99
N ALA A 48 2.87 -6.10 -8.85
CA ALA A 48 1.75 -6.95 -8.46
C ALA A 48 1.25 -6.60 -7.04
N ALA A 49 2.18 -6.37 -6.11
CA ALA A 49 1.83 -5.96 -4.76
C ALA A 49 1.08 -4.63 -4.75
N MET A 50 1.58 -3.64 -5.48
CA MET A 50 0.91 -2.34 -5.59
C MET A 50 -0.49 -2.48 -6.16
N LYS A 51 -0.64 -3.24 -7.25
CA LYS A 51 -1.93 -3.47 -7.89
C LYS A 51 -2.92 -4.09 -6.92
N ASN A 52 -2.49 -5.05 -6.11
CA ASN A 52 -3.35 -5.77 -5.19
C ASN A 52 -3.71 -4.95 -3.94
N VAL A 53 -2.94 -3.94 -3.61
CA VAL A 53 -3.13 -3.13 -2.41
C VAL A 53 -3.89 -1.83 -2.68
N MET A 54 -3.75 -1.26 -3.88
CA MET A 54 -4.40 0.01 -4.22
C MET A 54 -5.92 -0.12 -4.19
N PRO A 55 -6.62 0.71 -3.39
CA PRO A 55 -8.07 0.64 -3.32
C PRO A 55 -8.72 1.41 -4.47
N VAL A 56 -9.90 0.96 -4.90
CA VAL A 56 -10.70 1.69 -5.90
C VAL A 56 -11.79 2.54 -5.25
N LEU A 57 -12.18 2.20 -4.03
CA LEU A 57 -13.22 2.93 -3.27
C LEU A 57 -12.71 3.19 -1.86
N GLU A 58 -13.12 4.33 -1.32
CA GLU A 58 -12.92 4.66 0.09
C GLU A 58 -14.15 5.40 0.60
N VAL A 59 -14.21 5.70 1.90
CA VAL A 59 -15.28 6.51 2.46
C VAL A 59 -14.69 7.84 2.91
N LYS A 60 -15.48 8.91 2.72
CA LYS A 60 -15.16 10.23 3.23
C LYS A 60 -16.32 10.71 4.08
N ALA A 61 -16.00 11.36 5.19
CA ALA A 61 -17.00 11.96 6.04
C ALA A 61 -17.61 13.17 5.33
N ARG A 62 -18.94 13.26 5.34
CA ARG A 62 -19.65 14.43 4.86
C ARG A 62 -20.73 14.79 5.86
N ARG A 63 -20.84 16.08 6.16
CA ARG A 63 -21.86 16.59 7.06
C ARG A 63 -23.06 17.08 6.24
N VAL A 64 -24.22 16.49 6.49
CA VAL A 64 -25.48 16.85 5.81
C VAL A 64 -26.55 17.05 6.88
N GLY A 65 -27.15 18.25 6.94
CA GLY A 65 -28.21 18.56 7.89
C GLY A 65 -27.82 18.36 9.35
N GLY A 66 -26.54 18.59 9.71
CA GLY A 66 -26.05 18.41 11.07
C GLY A 66 -25.63 17.00 11.42
N ALA A 67 -25.87 16.01 10.56
CA ALA A 67 -25.44 14.62 10.74
C ALA A 67 -24.20 14.33 9.91
N ASN A 68 -23.33 13.46 10.43
CA ASN A 68 -22.12 13.03 9.73
C ASN A 68 -22.38 11.69 9.05
N TYR A 69 -22.07 11.61 7.76
CA TYR A 69 -22.21 10.38 6.98
C TYR A 69 -20.84 9.97 6.42
N GLN A 70 -20.59 8.66 6.39
CA GLN A 70 -19.44 8.08 5.69
C GLN A 70 -19.89 7.80 4.26
N VAL A 71 -19.42 8.61 3.32
CA VAL A 71 -19.87 8.55 1.91
C VAL A 71 -18.83 7.81 1.08
N PRO A 72 -19.20 6.72 0.38
CA PRO A 72 -18.28 6.03 -0.51
C PRO A 72 -17.96 6.88 -1.73
N VAL A 73 -16.68 6.97 -2.07
CA VAL A 73 -16.20 7.73 -3.24
C VAL A 73 -15.13 6.94 -3.97
N GLU A 74 -15.03 7.14 -5.29
CA GLU A 74 -13.96 6.56 -6.07
C GLU A 74 -12.64 7.21 -5.69
N VAL A 75 -11.57 6.41 -5.66
CA VAL A 75 -10.23 6.88 -5.34
C VAL A 75 -9.54 7.30 -6.63
N ARG A 76 -9.02 8.52 -6.67
CA ARG A 76 -8.26 9.03 -7.82
C ARG A 76 -6.93 8.29 -7.95
N ALA A 77 -6.37 8.27 -9.16
CA ALA A 77 -5.16 7.50 -9.46
C ALA A 77 -3.96 7.87 -8.58
N ASP A 78 -3.73 9.15 -8.34
CA ASP A 78 -2.63 9.61 -7.49
C ASP A 78 -2.82 9.19 -6.03
N ARG A 79 -4.05 9.24 -5.53
CA ARG A 79 -4.36 8.80 -4.17
C ARG A 79 -4.29 7.28 -4.03
N LYS A 80 -4.69 6.51 -5.05
CA LYS A 80 -4.50 5.05 -5.06
C LYS A 80 -3.05 4.70 -4.80
N THR A 81 -2.15 5.35 -5.52
CA THR A 81 -0.71 5.13 -5.38
C THR A 81 -0.24 5.52 -3.99
N THR A 82 -0.66 6.68 -3.50
CA THR A 82 -0.29 7.15 -2.16
C THR A 82 -0.75 6.18 -1.07
N LEU A 83 -1.99 5.71 -1.15
CA LEU A 83 -2.53 4.77 -0.17
C LEU A 83 -1.84 3.42 -0.25
N GLY A 84 -1.59 2.90 -1.46
CA GLY A 84 -0.90 1.64 -1.65
C GLY A 84 0.49 1.65 -1.02
N ILE A 85 1.26 2.70 -1.30
CA ILE A 85 2.60 2.87 -0.72
C ILE A 85 2.52 2.99 0.80
N ARG A 86 1.62 3.83 1.30
CA ARG A 86 1.46 4.05 2.74
C ARG A 86 1.17 2.74 3.47
N TRP A 87 0.24 1.96 2.97
CA TRP A 87 -0.15 0.71 3.63
C TRP A 87 0.96 -0.32 3.55
N LEU A 88 1.61 -0.48 2.41
CA LEU A 88 2.74 -1.40 2.30
C LEU A 88 3.85 -1.06 3.29
N VAL A 89 4.21 0.20 3.40
CA VAL A 89 5.28 0.63 4.33
C VAL A 89 4.84 0.47 5.78
N ASN A 90 3.64 0.93 6.13
CA ASN A 90 3.18 0.86 7.51
C ASN A 90 3.03 -0.57 8.00
N TYR A 91 2.49 -1.46 7.17
CA TYR A 91 2.32 -2.86 7.56
C TYR A 91 3.63 -3.65 7.50
N SER A 92 4.58 -3.25 6.65
CA SER A 92 5.94 -3.79 6.72
C SER A 92 6.56 -3.51 8.10
N ARG A 93 6.41 -2.29 8.60
CA ARG A 93 6.95 -1.92 9.92
C ARG A 93 6.36 -2.72 11.07
N LEU A 94 5.14 -3.22 10.92
CA LEU A 94 4.44 -3.98 11.95
C LEU A 94 4.71 -5.49 11.90
N ARG A 95 5.46 -5.96 10.90
CA ARG A 95 5.79 -7.37 10.78
C ARG A 95 6.82 -7.80 11.81
N GLY A 96 6.86 -9.10 12.06
CA GLY A 96 7.73 -9.68 13.09
C GLY A 96 9.13 -10.06 12.66
N GLU A 97 9.48 -9.92 11.37
CA GLU A 97 10.84 -10.23 10.93
C GLU A 97 11.85 -9.28 11.60
N LYS A 98 13.09 -9.74 11.68
CA LYS A 98 14.13 -9.05 12.44
C LYS A 98 14.57 -7.75 11.79
N THR A 99 14.79 -7.74 10.49
CA THR A 99 15.29 -6.57 9.77
C THR A 99 14.23 -5.94 8.90
N MET A 100 14.39 -4.64 8.60
CA MET A 100 13.41 -3.95 7.75
C MET A 100 13.39 -4.49 6.32
N CYS A 101 14.54 -4.89 5.77
CA CYS A 101 14.56 -5.48 4.43
C CYS A 101 13.77 -6.79 4.36
N GLU A 102 13.85 -7.62 5.40
CA GLU A 102 13.06 -8.85 5.49
C GLU A 102 11.56 -8.54 5.61
N ARG A 103 11.20 -7.51 6.37
CA ARG A 103 9.81 -7.07 6.53
C ARG A 103 9.24 -6.56 5.22
N VAL A 104 9.99 -5.71 4.51
CA VAL A 104 9.56 -5.19 3.22
C VAL A 104 9.40 -6.33 2.20
N ALA A 105 10.39 -7.21 2.12
CA ALA A 105 10.31 -8.36 1.21
C ALA A 105 9.10 -9.23 1.52
N GLY A 106 8.88 -9.55 2.79
CA GLY A 106 7.74 -10.36 3.22
C GLY A 106 6.41 -9.72 2.88
N GLU A 107 6.25 -8.43 3.14
CA GLU A 107 5.00 -7.74 2.84
C GLU A 107 4.74 -7.66 1.34
N LEU A 108 5.77 -7.37 0.54
CA LEU A 108 5.63 -7.32 -0.92
C LEU A 108 5.27 -8.69 -1.50
N MET A 109 5.92 -9.76 -1.02
CA MET A 109 5.60 -11.11 -1.49
C MET A 109 4.17 -11.51 -1.13
N ASP A 110 3.74 -11.24 0.10
CA ASP A 110 2.37 -11.54 0.52
C ASP A 110 1.36 -10.74 -0.29
N ALA A 111 1.59 -9.46 -0.46
CA ALA A 111 0.68 -8.60 -1.23
C ALA A 111 0.62 -9.00 -2.70
N ALA A 112 1.74 -9.40 -3.29
CA ALA A 112 1.76 -9.90 -4.67
C ALA A 112 0.92 -11.17 -4.83
N ASN A 113 0.81 -11.96 -3.76
CA ASN A 113 -0.04 -13.16 -3.72
C ASN A 113 -1.45 -12.86 -3.21
N ASN A 114 -1.81 -11.60 -3.12
CA ASN A 114 -3.13 -11.12 -2.68
C ASN A 114 -3.47 -11.56 -1.24
N THR A 115 -2.46 -11.56 -0.38
CA THR A 115 -2.59 -11.88 1.05
C THR A 115 -1.87 -10.82 1.89
N GLY A 116 -1.99 -10.94 3.21
CA GLY A 116 -1.28 -10.09 4.15
C GLY A 116 -2.08 -8.87 4.60
N ALA A 117 -1.48 -8.09 5.52
CA ALA A 117 -2.16 -6.99 6.19
C ALA A 117 -2.53 -5.83 5.26
N SER A 118 -1.68 -5.52 4.29
CA SER A 118 -1.95 -4.44 3.32
C SER A 118 -3.16 -4.76 2.46
N VAL A 119 -3.25 -6.00 1.98
CA VAL A 119 -4.39 -6.47 1.19
C VAL A 119 -5.65 -6.49 2.06
N LYS A 120 -5.52 -6.92 3.30
CA LYS A 120 -6.65 -6.88 4.25
C LYS A 120 -7.15 -5.46 4.46
N LYS A 121 -6.26 -4.48 4.55
CA LYS A 121 -6.64 -3.07 4.68
C LYS A 121 -7.45 -2.60 3.46
N ARG A 122 -7.04 -2.99 2.26
CA ARG A 122 -7.83 -2.70 1.05
C ARG A 122 -9.21 -3.34 1.14
N GLU A 123 -9.28 -4.61 1.52
CA GLU A 123 -10.56 -5.32 1.66
C GLU A 123 -11.46 -4.66 2.70
N ASP A 124 -10.92 -4.29 3.85
CA ASP A 124 -11.69 -3.60 4.89
C ASP A 124 -12.20 -2.25 4.41
N THR A 125 -11.39 -1.51 3.66
CA THR A 125 -11.77 -0.23 3.07
C THR A 125 -12.92 -0.41 2.07
N HIS A 126 -12.84 -1.44 1.22
CA HIS A 126 -13.91 -1.75 0.27
C HIS A 126 -15.19 -2.21 0.97
N LYS A 127 -15.08 -3.00 2.03
CA LYS A 127 -16.24 -3.43 2.83
C LYS A 127 -16.92 -2.23 3.49
N MET A 128 -16.14 -1.28 4.00
CA MET A 128 -16.67 -0.06 4.60
C MET A 128 -17.41 0.77 3.56
N ALA A 129 -16.85 0.92 2.36
CA ALA A 129 -17.51 1.62 1.26
C ALA A 129 -18.81 0.92 0.84
N GLU A 130 -18.80 -0.42 0.76
CA GLU A 130 -19.99 -1.20 0.42
C GLU A 130 -21.06 -1.09 1.51
N ALA A 131 -20.68 -1.13 2.79
CA ALA A 131 -21.60 -0.98 3.89
C ALA A 131 -22.28 0.39 3.90
N ASN A 132 -21.61 1.41 3.34
CA ASN A 132 -22.14 2.77 3.27
C ASN A 132 -22.68 3.13 1.88
N ARG A 133 -22.91 2.14 1.03
CA ARG A 133 -23.38 2.34 -0.34
C ARG A 133 -24.66 3.17 -0.41
N ALA A 134 -25.55 3.03 0.55
CA ALA A 134 -26.80 3.77 0.60
C ALA A 134 -26.60 5.29 0.67
N PHE A 135 -25.41 5.74 1.10
CA PHE A 135 -25.10 7.16 1.22
C PHE A 135 -24.33 7.71 -0.01
N ALA A 136 -24.18 6.93 -1.05
CA ALA A 136 -23.46 7.35 -2.25
C ALA A 136 -24.05 8.62 -2.88
N HIS A 137 -25.36 8.83 -2.75
CA HIS A 137 -26.03 10.02 -3.27
C HIS A 137 -25.65 11.32 -2.53
N TYR A 138 -24.98 11.22 -1.39
CA TYR A 138 -24.47 12.39 -0.67
C TYR A 138 -23.06 12.82 -1.13
N ARG A 139 -22.45 12.09 -2.04
CA ARG A 139 -21.10 12.43 -2.49
C ARG A 139 -21.07 13.78 -3.23
N TRP A 140 -19.92 14.43 -3.13
CA TRP A 140 -19.69 15.73 -3.73
C TRP A 140 -19.48 15.69 -5.23
#